data_0383e02370ac5365e17e9c9a29c9a2ac
#
_entry.id   0383e02370ac5365e17e9c9a29c9a2ac
#
_cell.length_a   1.000
_cell.length_b   1.000
_cell.length_c   1.000
_cell.angle_alpha   90.00
_cell.angle_beta   90.00
_cell.angle_gamma   90.00
#
_symmetry.space_group_name_H-M   'P 1'
#
loop_
_entity.id
_entity.type
_entity.pdbx_description
1 polymer ?
#
loop_
_entity_poly.entity_id
_entity_poly.type
_entity_poly.pdbx_seq_one_letter_code
_entity_poly.pdbx_strand_id
1 'polypeptide(L)'
;MAADVIVLGAGIIGVSVAVQLARRGKSVVLLDRRGPGEETSFGNAGLIQREGVVPYGFPQDIGLLARYSLNNRIDAHYHMAAVPKIAPFLARYWYHSQPARHAAISRAYTPLIEHSITEHSILIDEAKAHDLIVKNGWMEAYRTEVKRDADFAFAERLARDHGISHTKLTRQELAEAEPHLSQDFVGGLKWNDPWSVLDPHGLTMAYMRLFESLGGTFVKGDAAALSQTPGGWKIQTVDGLVEAESVVVALGPWADTVTTRLGYRFLMGVKRGYHMHYAPQEGTKLNNWLIDAERGYFLAPMKKGIRLTTGAEFADRDAPKSPVQLFRAERVARTIFPLGGRLDAEPWMGARPCTPDMMPVIGKAPRHKSLWFAFGHAHHGLTLGPITGRILAEAMLGETPVIPLAPYAAERFNP
;
A
#
# COMPACT_ATOMS: atom_id res chain seq x y z
N MET A 1 27.52 -1.71 17.26
CA MET A 1 27.42 -0.61 16.24
C MET A 1 26.61 0.50 16.87
N ALA A 2 27.03 1.75 16.75
CA ALA A 2 26.26 2.92 17.20
C ALA A 2 25.73 3.68 15.99
N ALA A 3 24.49 4.17 16.07
CA ALA A 3 23.83 4.96 15.04
C ALA A 3 23.00 6.10 15.68
N ASP A 4 22.57 7.08 14.89
CA ASP A 4 21.60 8.08 15.35
C ASP A 4 20.19 7.45 15.41
N VAL A 5 19.85 6.65 14.40
CA VAL A 5 18.50 6.10 14.23
C VAL A 5 18.52 4.63 13.82
N ILE A 6 17.69 3.82 14.48
CA ILE A 6 17.32 2.48 14.00
C ILE A 6 15.94 2.58 13.35
N VAL A 7 15.81 2.13 12.09
CA VAL A 7 14.52 1.99 11.40
C VAL A 7 14.17 0.50 11.37
N LEU A 8 13.05 0.13 11.99
CA LEU A 8 12.55 -1.24 12.06
C LEU A 8 11.55 -1.50 10.93
N GLY A 9 11.90 -2.42 10.03
CA GLY A 9 11.13 -2.77 8.84
C GLY A 9 11.71 -2.18 7.57
N ALA A 10 12.15 -3.03 6.65
CA ALA A 10 12.74 -2.66 5.36
C ALA A 10 11.73 -2.78 4.18
N GLY A 11 10.45 -2.58 4.42
CA GLY A 11 9.47 -2.34 3.37
C GLY A 11 9.63 -0.94 2.77
N ILE A 12 8.85 -0.61 1.74
CA ILE A 12 8.94 0.69 1.04
C ILE A 12 8.88 1.90 2.00
N ILE A 13 8.10 1.81 3.09
CA ILE A 13 7.98 2.88 4.09
C ILE A 13 9.29 3.04 4.85
N GLY A 14 9.82 1.95 5.42
CA GLY A 14 11.05 2.01 6.22
C GLY A 14 12.25 2.39 5.38
N VAL A 15 12.37 1.87 4.16
CA VAL A 15 13.43 2.27 3.21
C VAL A 15 13.33 3.75 2.89
N SER A 16 12.13 4.28 2.62
CA SER A 16 11.93 5.70 2.34
C SER A 16 12.29 6.60 3.54
N VAL A 17 11.92 6.18 4.77
CA VAL A 17 12.33 6.88 6.00
C VAL A 17 13.85 6.88 6.15
N ALA A 18 14.49 5.72 5.95
CA ALA A 18 15.94 5.57 6.06
C ALA A 18 16.69 6.43 5.05
N VAL A 19 16.24 6.48 3.77
CA VAL A 19 16.78 7.38 2.75
C VAL A 19 16.68 8.83 3.18
N GLN A 20 15.52 9.27 3.65
CA GLN A 20 15.30 10.67 4.00
C GLN A 20 16.12 11.13 5.23
N LEU A 21 16.35 10.24 6.19
CA LEU A 21 17.22 10.49 7.34
C LEU A 21 18.72 10.52 6.91
N ALA A 22 19.15 9.54 6.11
CA ALA A 22 20.52 9.48 5.62
C ALA A 22 20.89 10.71 4.75
N ARG A 23 19.99 11.17 3.87
CA ARG A 23 20.15 12.43 3.10
C ARG A 23 20.35 13.67 3.96
N ARG A 24 19.84 13.64 5.20
CA ARG A 24 20.00 14.73 6.19
C ARG A 24 21.19 14.51 7.14
N GLY A 25 22.10 13.60 6.76
CA GLY A 25 23.36 13.36 7.45
C GLY A 25 23.25 12.53 8.72
N LYS A 26 22.13 11.80 8.92
CA LYS A 26 22.01 10.87 10.04
C LYS A 26 22.64 9.53 9.73
N SER A 27 23.36 8.96 10.71
CA SER A 27 23.76 7.57 10.66
C SER A 27 22.56 6.67 10.94
N VAL A 28 22.17 5.84 9.98
CA VAL A 28 20.93 5.05 10.04
C VAL A 28 21.23 3.57 9.86
N VAL A 29 20.69 2.77 10.77
CA VAL A 29 20.63 1.32 10.64
C VAL A 29 19.20 0.92 10.32
N LEU A 30 19.00 0.33 9.14
CA LEU A 30 17.73 -0.26 8.72
C LEU A 30 17.72 -1.75 9.05
N LEU A 31 16.72 -2.22 9.77
CA LEU A 31 16.64 -3.59 10.25
C LEU A 31 15.37 -4.29 9.77
N ASP A 32 15.52 -5.51 9.27
CA ASP A 32 14.39 -6.40 8.99
C ASP A 32 14.80 -7.87 9.23
N ARG A 33 13.81 -8.72 9.49
CA ARG A 33 14.01 -10.17 9.62
C ARG A 33 14.27 -10.85 8.27
N ARG A 34 13.82 -10.23 7.17
CA ARG A 34 14.01 -10.67 5.78
C ARG A 34 14.83 -9.66 4.99
N GLY A 35 14.98 -9.92 3.70
CA GLY A 35 15.54 -8.94 2.78
C GLY A 35 14.62 -7.72 2.57
N PRO A 36 15.18 -6.59 2.13
CA PRO A 36 14.39 -5.38 1.86
C PRO A 36 13.30 -5.65 0.83
N GLY A 37 12.08 -5.18 1.11
CA GLY A 37 10.93 -5.28 0.21
C GLY A 37 10.30 -6.67 0.07
N GLU A 38 10.77 -7.70 0.75
CA GLU A 38 10.34 -9.11 0.56
C GLU A 38 8.96 -9.45 1.16
N GLU A 39 8.36 -8.54 1.94
CA GLU A 39 7.05 -8.73 2.54
C GLU A 39 5.95 -8.00 1.72
N THR A 40 5.09 -7.21 2.35
CA THR A 40 3.93 -6.56 1.72
C THR A 40 4.30 -5.71 0.49
N SER A 41 5.48 -5.09 0.47
CA SER A 41 5.96 -4.26 -0.65
C SER A 41 6.21 -5.07 -1.92
N PHE A 42 6.62 -6.35 -1.80
CA PHE A 42 6.92 -7.23 -2.92
C PHE A 42 5.76 -7.37 -3.90
N GLY A 43 4.57 -7.58 -3.38
CA GLY A 43 3.40 -7.93 -4.19
C GLY A 43 2.41 -6.80 -4.39
N ASN A 44 2.81 -5.56 -4.24
CA ASN A 44 1.94 -4.42 -4.53
C ASN A 44 1.43 -4.45 -5.97
N ALA A 45 0.24 -3.90 -6.20
CA ALA A 45 -0.37 -3.81 -7.54
C ALA A 45 0.40 -2.91 -8.53
N GLY A 46 1.43 -2.18 -8.04
CA GLY A 46 2.30 -1.38 -8.87
C GLY A 46 1.67 -0.06 -9.32
N LEU A 47 0.97 0.64 -8.44
CA LEU A 47 0.40 1.95 -8.72
C LEU A 47 0.85 2.99 -7.70
N ILE A 48 1.32 4.14 -8.18
CA ILE A 48 1.48 5.38 -7.42
C ILE A 48 0.26 6.22 -7.74
N GLN A 49 -0.71 6.21 -6.81
CA GLN A 49 -2.08 6.63 -7.06
C GLN A 49 -2.29 8.11 -6.70
N ARG A 50 -2.29 9.01 -7.70
CA ARG A 50 -2.62 10.44 -7.50
C ARG A 50 -4.12 10.66 -7.30
N GLU A 51 -4.95 9.76 -7.83
CA GLU A 51 -6.40 9.77 -7.68
C GLU A 51 -6.89 9.25 -6.32
N GLY A 52 -6.02 8.62 -5.54
CA GLY A 52 -6.35 7.97 -4.27
C GLY A 52 -6.64 8.92 -3.10
N VAL A 53 -7.09 10.16 -3.34
CA VAL A 53 -7.36 11.19 -2.33
C VAL A 53 -8.50 10.83 -1.37
N VAL A 54 -9.37 9.91 -1.77
CA VAL A 54 -10.46 9.39 -0.94
C VAL A 54 -10.09 7.97 -0.48
N PRO A 55 -9.80 7.76 0.82
CA PRO A 55 -9.48 6.42 1.33
C PRO A 55 -10.64 5.45 1.11
N TYR A 56 -10.31 4.16 0.90
CA TYR A 56 -11.35 3.14 0.74
C TYR A 56 -12.26 3.06 1.97
N GLY A 57 -13.56 3.33 1.77
CA GLY A 57 -14.58 3.22 2.81
C GLY A 57 -15.12 1.81 2.98
N PHE A 58 -15.64 1.51 4.17
CA PHE A 58 -16.45 0.31 4.38
C PHE A 58 -17.86 0.54 3.81
N PRO A 59 -18.45 -0.42 3.10
CA PRO A 59 -19.78 -0.28 2.52
C PRO A 59 -20.84 0.15 3.57
N GLN A 60 -21.65 1.14 3.23
CA GLN A 60 -22.73 1.62 4.09
C GLN A 60 -24.11 1.04 3.67
N ASP A 61 -24.17 0.43 2.49
CA ASP A 61 -25.41 -0.19 1.96
C ASP A 61 -25.61 -1.59 2.59
N ILE A 62 -26.74 -1.76 3.28
CA ILE A 62 -27.10 -3.01 3.97
C ILE A 62 -27.30 -4.16 2.98
N GLY A 63 -27.86 -3.90 1.80
CA GLY A 63 -28.06 -4.91 0.76
C GLY A 63 -26.74 -5.43 0.22
N LEU A 64 -25.73 -4.54 0.06
CA LEU A 64 -24.39 -4.92 -0.31
C LEU A 64 -23.70 -5.74 0.80
N LEU A 65 -23.86 -5.37 2.05
CA LEU A 65 -23.33 -6.14 3.21
C LEU A 65 -23.95 -7.54 3.28
N ALA A 66 -25.25 -7.67 3.03
CA ALA A 66 -25.92 -8.98 2.94
C ALA A 66 -25.33 -9.86 1.79
N ARG A 67 -24.96 -9.25 0.66
CA ARG A 67 -24.26 -9.98 -0.43
C ARG A 67 -22.85 -10.41 -0.03
N TYR A 68 -22.12 -9.57 0.71
CA TYR A 68 -20.79 -9.93 1.24
C TYR A 68 -20.86 -11.08 2.25
N SER A 69 -21.96 -11.18 3.03
CA SER A 69 -22.12 -12.27 4.01
C SER A 69 -22.19 -13.67 3.38
N LEU A 70 -22.50 -13.77 2.09
CA LEU A 70 -22.46 -15.05 1.35
C LEU A 70 -21.04 -15.56 1.07
N ASN A 71 -20.02 -14.74 1.27
CA ASN A 71 -18.60 -15.05 1.13
C ASN A 71 -18.19 -15.69 -0.22
N ASN A 72 -18.91 -15.35 -1.29
CA ASN A 72 -18.73 -15.93 -2.62
C ASN A 72 -18.16 -14.94 -3.67
N ARG A 73 -17.79 -13.74 -3.24
CA ARG A 73 -17.31 -12.67 -4.13
C ARG A 73 -15.81 -12.79 -4.45
N ILE A 74 -15.37 -12.06 -5.47
CA ILE A 74 -13.97 -11.96 -5.90
C ILE A 74 -13.28 -10.79 -5.17
N ASP A 75 -13.97 -9.67 -4.98
CA ASP A 75 -13.46 -8.44 -4.39
C ASP A 75 -13.27 -8.52 -2.87
N ALA A 76 -14.06 -9.37 -2.17
CA ALA A 76 -13.91 -9.60 -0.74
C ALA A 76 -14.16 -11.06 -0.35
N HIS A 77 -13.35 -11.55 0.58
CA HIS A 77 -13.46 -12.87 1.19
C HIS A 77 -13.10 -12.78 2.67
N TYR A 78 -13.61 -13.69 3.51
CA TYR A 78 -13.26 -13.72 4.92
C TYR A 78 -13.22 -15.15 5.49
N HIS A 79 -12.34 -15.34 6.46
CA HIS A 79 -12.31 -16.58 7.24
C HIS A 79 -13.34 -16.50 8.36
N MET A 80 -14.28 -17.44 8.40
CA MET A 80 -15.34 -17.46 9.42
C MET A 80 -14.79 -17.45 10.85
N ALA A 81 -13.72 -18.22 11.10
CA ALA A 81 -13.06 -18.28 12.40
C ALA A 81 -12.41 -16.94 12.83
N ALA A 82 -12.10 -16.06 11.88
CA ALA A 82 -11.49 -14.75 12.16
C ALA A 82 -12.55 -13.69 12.50
N VAL A 83 -13.84 -13.90 12.13
CA VAL A 83 -14.91 -12.90 12.27
C VAL A 83 -15.01 -12.32 13.68
N PRO A 84 -15.07 -13.12 14.78
CA PRO A 84 -15.16 -12.55 16.13
C PRO A 84 -13.96 -11.64 16.49
N LYS A 85 -12.77 -11.99 16.03
CA LYS A 85 -11.53 -11.25 16.30
C LYS A 85 -11.44 -9.94 15.52
N ILE A 86 -11.91 -9.95 14.26
CA ILE A 86 -11.88 -8.78 13.39
C ILE A 86 -13.11 -7.86 13.54
N ALA A 87 -14.17 -8.33 14.18
CA ALA A 87 -15.42 -7.59 14.36
C ALA A 87 -15.24 -6.20 14.99
N PRO A 88 -14.40 -6.01 16.05
CA PRO A 88 -14.15 -4.67 16.60
C PRO A 88 -13.53 -3.72 15.58
N PHE A 89 -12.59 -4.21 14.74
CA PHE A 89 -12.01 -3.44 13.66
C PHE A 89 -13.06 -3.08 12.61
N LEU A 90 -13.86 -4.04 12.15
CA LEU A 90 -14.91 -3.82 11.14
C LEU A 90 -15.95 -2.80 11.63
N ALA A 91 -16.36 -2.87 12.90
CA ALA A 91 -17.28 -1.90 13.50
C ALA A 91 -16.71 -0.47 13.51
N ARG A 92 -15.44 -0.32 13.88
CA ARG A 92 -14.75 0.98 13.84
C ARG A 92 -14.53 1.47 12.41
N TYR A 93 -14.19 0.58 11.49
CA TYR A 93 -14.04 0.91 10.08
C TYR A 93 -15.38 1.39 9.48
N TRP A 94 -16.50 0.70 9.75
CA TRP A 94 -17.84 1.15 9.38
C TRP A 94 -18.17 2.53 9.96
N TYR A 95 -17.84 2.75 11.23
CA TYR A 95 -18.07 4.02 11.92
C TYR A 95 -17.29 5.18 11.26
N HIS A 96 -16.03 4.98 10.91
CA HIS A 96 -15.20 5.99 10.25
C HIS A 96 -15.59 6.18 8.77
N SER A 97 -16.26 5.22 8.16
CA SER A 97 -16.74 5.28 6.78
C SER A 97 -18.09 5.98 6.64
N GLN A 98 -18.71 6.48 7.71
CA GLN A 98 -19.91 7.30 7.63
C GLN A 98 -19.62 8.62 6.90
N PRO A 99 -20.54 9.14 6.05
CA PRO A 99 -20.26 10.20 5.09
C PRO A 99 -19.51 11.41 5.65
N ALA A 100 -20.00 11.99 6.77
CA ALA A 100 -19.39 13.19 7.35
C ALA A 100 -17.98 12.93 7.91
N ARG A 101 -17.76 11.75 8.55
CA ARG A 101 -16.45 11.35 9.07
C ARG A 101 -15.48 11.02 7.94
N HIS A 102 -15.95 10.25 6.97
CA HIS A 102 -15.16 9.88 5.81
C HIS A 102 -14.72 11.12 5.00
N ALA A 103 -15.58 12.11 4.85
CA ALA A 103 -15.22 13.39 4.21
C ALA A 103 -14.15 14.15 5.01
N ALA A 104 -14.21 14.15 6.35
CA ALA A 104 -13.16 14.77 7.18
C ALA A 104 -11.82 14.02 7.06
N ILE A 105 -11.86 12.69 7.07
CA ILE A 105 -10.69 11.83 6.85
C ILE A 105 -10.09 12.08 5.46
N SER A 106 -10.91 12.14 4.41
CA SER A 106 -10.43 12.40 3.04
C SER A 106 -9.70 13.75 2.95
N ARG A 107 -10.24 14.81 3.57
CA ARG A 107 -9.54 16.11 3.61
C ARG A 107 -8.17 16.03 4.29
N ALA A 108 -8.06 15.26 5.37
CA ALA A 108 -6.79 15.07 6.07
C ALA A 108 -5.82 14.16 5.27
N TYR A 109 -6.35 13.23 4.47
CA TYR A 109 -5.57 12.28 3.69
C TYR A 109 -5.04 12.85 2.38
N THR A 110 -5.81 13.75 1.77
CA THR A 110 -5.51 14.38 0.47
C THR A 110 -4.07 14.91 0.36
N PRO A 111 -3.52 15.68 1.32
CA PRO A 111 -2.16 16.21 1.21
C PRO A 111 -1.08 15.14 1.05
N LEU A 112 -1.24 13.96 1.66
CA LEU A 112 -0.30 12.85 1.48
C LEU A 112 -0.28 12.34 0.03
N ILE A 113 -1.46 12.20 -0.57
CA ILE A 113 -1.60 11.73 -1.95
C ILE A 113 -1.10 12.79 -2.94
N GLU A 114 -1.38 14.07 -2.70
CA GLU A 114 -0.96 15.16 -3.57
C GLU A 114 0.55 15.26 -3.72
N HIS A 115 1.30 14.96 -2.66
CA HIS A 115 2.77 14.96 -2.69
C HIS A 115 3.36 13.64 -3.22
N SER A 116 2.56 12.58 -3.42
CA SER A 116 3.08 11.24 -3.72
C SER A 116 3.94 11.19 -4.98
N ILE A 117 3.45 11.75 -6.10
CA ILE A 117 4.16 11.75 -7.39
C ILE A 117 5.46 12.55 -7.30
N THR A 118 5.43 13.74 -6.70
CA THR A 118 6.60 14.61 -6.55
C THR A 118 7.69 13.92 -5.73
N GLU A 119 7.32 13.33 -4.59
CA GLU A 119 8.30 12.68 -3.71
C GLU A 119 8.84 11.38 -4.33
N HIS A 120 8.02 10.64 -5.07
CA HIS A 120 8.50 9.51 -5.85
C HIS A 120 9.43 9.95 -6.97
N SER A 121 9.12 11.04 -7.70
CA SER A 121 9.99 11.54 -8.78
C SER A 121 11.41 11.81 -8.27
N ILE A 122 11.53 12.50 -7.13
CA ILE A 122 12.82 12.81 -6.52
C ILE A 122 13.63 11.52 -6.23
N LEU A 123 12.99 10.53 -5.58
CA LEU A 123 13.70 9.29 -5.24
C LEU A 123 14.00 8.41 -6.46
N ILE A 124 13.12 8.41 -7.47
CA ILE A 124 13.32 7.68 -8.74
C ILE A 124 14.50 8.26 -9.51
N ASP A 125 14.61 9.61 -9.58
CA ASP A 125 15.70 10.30 -10.23
C ASP A 125 17.04 9.98 -9.56
N GLU A 126 17.12 10.08 -8.24
CA GLU A 126 18.33 9.80 -7.47
C GLU A 126 18.72 8.32 -7.50
N ALA A 127 17.73 7.41 -7.40
CA ALA A 127 17.93 5.97 -7.46
C ALA A 127 18.15 5.45 -8.89
N LYS A 128 18.02 6.31 -9.92
CA LYS A 128 18.10 5.95 -11.35
C LYS A 128 17.15 4.83 -11.73
N ALA A 129 15.91 4.87 -11.23
CA ALA A 129 14.91 3.82 -11.34
C ALA A 129 13.83 4.09 -12.41
N HIS A 130 14.11 4.92 -13.40
CA HIS A 130 13.16 5.32 -14.45
C HIS A 130 12.64 4.13 -15.27
N ASP A 131 13.46 3.11 -15.49
CA ASP A 131 13.11 1.90 -16.24
C ASP A 131 12.03 1.06 -15.58
N LEU A 132 11.72 1.34 -14.31
CA LEU A 132 10.66 0.71 -13.54
C LEU A 132 9.31 1.43 -13.63
N ILE A 133 9.27 2.62 -14.23
CA ILE A 133 8.11 3.51 -14.16
C ILE A 133 7.49 3.72 -15.54
N VAL A 134 6.17 3.61 -15.59
CA VAL A 134 5.35 3.96 -16.76
C VAL A 134 4.39 5.08 -16.37
N LYS A 135 4.52 6.24 -17.00
CA LYS A 135 3.69 7.42 -16.74
C LYS A 135 2.48 7.44 -17.69
N ASN A 136 1.66 6.41 -17.62
CA ASN A 136 0.51 6.21 -18.53
C ASN A 136 -0.82 6.04 -17.80
N GLY A 137 -0.86 6.30 -16.49
CA GLY A 137 -2.08 6.08 -15.72
C GLY A 137 -2.49 4.61 -15.63
N TRP A 138 -3.78 4.39 -15.35
CA TRP A 138 -4.40 3.06 -15.32
C TRP A 138 -5.88 3.15 -15.67
N MET A 139 -6.55 2.02 -15.93
CA MET A 139 -7.91 1.97 -16.44
C MET A 139 -8.86 1.17 -15.55
N GLU A 140 -10.12 1.61 -15.52
CA GLU A 140 -11.27 0.84 -15.05
C GLU A 140 -12.13 0.44 -16.22
N ALA A 141 -12.49 -0.84 -16.32
CA ALA A 141 -13.41 -1.34 -17.33
C ALA A 141 -14.75 -1.72 -16.70
N TYR A 142 -15.86 -1.31 -17.30
CA TYR A 142 -17.20 -1.42 -16.75
C TYR A 142 -18.06 -2.40 -17.54
N ARG A 143 -18.74 -3.31 -16.83
CA ARG A 143 -19.69 -4.26 -17.43
C ARG A 143 -21.12 -3.70 -17.52
N THR A 144 -21.42 -2.69 -16.71
CA THR A 144 -22.75 -2.07 -16.65
C THR A 144 -22.66 -0.55 -16.75
N GLU A 145 -23.64 0.06 -17.41
CA GLU A 145 -23.73 1.51 -17.53
C GLU A 145 -23.95 2.18 -16.17
N VAL A 146 -24.71 1.55 -15.28
CA VAL A 146 -25.00 2.08 -13.94
C VAL A 146 -23.70 2.27 -13.13
N LYS A 147 -22.79 1.28 -13.16
CA LYS A 147 -21.50 1.40 -12.47
C LYS A 147 -20.61 2.44 -13.15
N ARG A 148 -20.52 2.38 -14.47
CA ARG A 148 -19.77 3.34 -15.30
C ARG A 148 -20.17 4.79 -14.99
N ASP A 149 -21.47 5.09 -15.03
CA ASP A 149 -21.97 6.45 -14.89
C ASP A 149 -21.78 6.98 -13.45
N ALA A 150 -21.91 6.10 -12.45
CA ALA A 150 -21.59 6.44 -11.06
C ALA A 150 -20.11 6.79 -10.86
N ASP A 151 -19.20 6.02 -11.45
CA ASP A 151 -17.75 6.25 -11.35
C ASP A 151 -17.31 7.44 -12.21
N PHE A 152 -17.94 7.70 -13.34
CA PHE A 152 -17.73 8.93 -14.13
C PHE A 152 -18.11 10.18 -13.31
N ALA A 153 -19.26 10.16 -12.63
CA ALA A 153 -19.65 11.26 -11.76
C ALA A 153 -18.70 11.44 -10.57
N PHE A 154 -18.13 10.34 -10.04
CA PHE A 154 -17.09 10.40 -9.02
C PHE A 154 -15.80 11.02 -9.57
N ALA A 155 -15.33 10.59 -10.75
CA ALA A 155 -14.14 11.13 -11.39
C ALA A 155 -14.25 12.63 -11.68
N GLU A 156 -15.42 13.09 -12.13
CA GLU A 156 -15.70 14.52 -12.34
C GLU A 156 -15.61 15.33 -11.04
N ARG A 157 -16.08 14.76 -9.92
CA ARG A 157 -15.90 15.41 -8.61
C ARG A 157 -14.42 15.51 -8.24
N LEU A 158 -13.65 14.43 -8.40
CA LEU A 158 -12.21 14.45 -8.11
C LEU A 158 -11.46 15.44 -9.01
N ALA A 159 -11.83 15.53 -10.28
CA ALA A 159 -11.26 16.52 -11.20
C ALA A 159 -11.52 17.96 -10.74
N ARG A 160 -12.78 18.26 -10.37
CA ARG A 160 -13.17 19.58 -9.91
C ARG A 160 -12.55 19.95 -8.56
N ASP A 161 -12.54 19.02 -7.61
CA ASP A 161 -12.20 19.29 -6.22
C ASP A 161 -10.68 19.14 -5.95
N HIS A 162 -9.95 18.34 -6.76
CA HIS A 162 -8.55 17.99 -6.57
C HIS A 162 -7.68 18.09 -7.83
N GLY A 163 -8.24 18.55 -8.95
CA GLY A 163 -7.51 18.71 -10.22
C GLY A 163 -7.04 17.39 -10.84
N ILE A 164 -7.67 16.24 -10.50
CA ILE A 164 -7.26 14.92 -10.99
C ILE A 164 -7.73 14.73 -12.44
N SER A 165 -6.76 14.43 -13.31
CA SER A 165 -7.03 14.22 -14.73
C SER A 165 -7.56 12.82 -15.01
N HIS A 166 -8.61 12.73 -15.79
CA HIS A 166 -9.19 11.47 -16.22
C HIS A 166 -9.73 11.56 -17.66
N THR A 167 -9.92 10.42 -18.29
CA THR A 167 -10.53 10.28 -19.62
C THR A 167 -11.62 9.24 -19.55
N LYS A 168 -12.85 9.62 -19.94
CA LYS A 168 -13.96 8.69 -20.13
C LYS A 168 -13.79 8.00 -21.48
N LEU A 169 -13.89 6.70 -21.49
CA LEU A 169 -13.73 5.88 -22.69
C LEU A 169 -15.07 5.24 -23.07
N THR A 170 -15.47 5.43 -24.30
CA THR A 170 -16.53 4.63 -24.92
C THR A 170 -16.08 3.18 -25.06
N ARG A 171 -17.00 2.28 -25.39
CA ARG A 171 -16.67 0.88 -25.68
C ARG A 171 -15.61 0.77 -26.80
N GLN A 172 -15.75 1.57 -27.86
CA GLN A 172 -14.81 1.57 -28.96
C GLN A 172 -13.43 2.05 -28.55
N GLU A 173 -13.32 3.17 -27.84
CA GLU A 173 -12.05 3.71 -27.36
C GLU A 173 -11.35 2.78 -26.38
N LEU A 174 -12.11 2.06 -25.53
CA LEU A 174 -11.56 1.04 -24.67
C LEU A 174 -11.00 -0.14 -25.49
N ALA A 175 -11.69 -0.58 -26.53
CA ALA A 175 -11.23 -1.63 -27.41
C ALA A 175 -9.99 -1.21 -28.24
N GLU A 176 -9.89 0.05 -28.62
CA GLU A 176 -8.70 0.60 -29.30
C GLU A 176 -7.49 0.67 -28.34
N ALA A 177 -7.72 1.04 -27.07
CA ALA A 177 -6.67 1.09 -26.04
C ALA A 177 -6.20 -0.31 -25.63
N GLU A 178 -7.10 -1.29 -25.56
CA GLU A 178 -6.85 -2.69 -25.19
C GLU A 178 -7.43 -3.65 -26.24
N PRO A 179 -6.76 -3.82 -27.39
CA PRO A 179 -7.31 -4.59 -28.51
C PRO A 179 -7.55 -6.08 -28.24
N HIS A 180 -6.86 -6.62 -27.21
CA HIS A 180 -7.00 -8.03 -26.81
C HIS A 180 -7.99 -8.23 -25.66
N LEU A 181 -8.62 -7.16 -25.17
CA LEU A 181 -9.66 -7.25 -24.16
C LEU A 181 -10.99 -7.70 -24.79
N SER A 182 -11.77 -8.51 -24.06
CA SER A 182 -13.13 -8.90 -24.50
C SER A 182 -14.02 -7.66 -24.71
N GLN A 183 -14.93 -7.78 -25.69
CA GLN A 183 -15.91 -6.74 -26.01
C GLN A 183 -17.12 -6.69 -25.05
N ASP A 184 -17.06 -7.39 -23.89
CA ASP A 184 -18.16 -7.46 -22.91
C ASP A 184 -18.30 -6.19 -22.05
N PHE A 185 -17.38 -5.23 -22.19
CA PHE A 185 -17.40 -3.98 -21.45
C PHE A 185 -18.17 -2.88 -22.20
N VAL A 186 -18.91 -2.08 -21.43
CA VAL A 186 -19.73 -0.96 -21.96
C VAL A 186 -18.94 0.36 -22.06
N GLY A 187 -17.70 0.37 -21.59
CA GLY A 187 -16.80 1.51 -21.61
C GLY A 187 -15.77 1.42 -20.50
N GLY A 188 -14.96 2.47 -20.36
CA GLY A 188 -13.89 2.56 -19.36
C GLY A 188 -13.68 3.96 -18.82
N LEU A 189 -12.88 4.05 -17.76
CA LEU A 189 -12.34 5.28 -17.20
C LEU A 189 -10.82 5.14 -17.15
N LYS A 190 -10.09 6.10 -17.69
CA LYS A 190 -8.65 6.18 -17.54
C LYS A 190 -8.29 7.30 -16.56
N TRP A 191 -7.59 6.96 -15.49
CA TRP A 191 -6.92 7.92 -14.62
C TRP A 191 -5.57 8.27 -15.25
N ASN A 192 -5.33 9.54 -15.57
CA ASN A 192 -4.16 9.95 -16.36
C ASN A 192 -2.93 10.27 -15.51
N ASP A 193 -3.12 10.79 -14.28
CA ASP A 193 -2.04 11.27 -13.41
C ASP A 193 -1.25 10.17 -12.68
N PRO A 194 -1.82 9.00 -12.30
CA PRO A 194 -1.09 7.95 -11.62
C PRO A 194 0.08 7.42 -12.44
N TRP A 195 1.12 6.95 -11.73
CA TRP A 195 2.22 6.24 -12.36
C TRP A 195 2.13 4.74 -12.07
N SER A 196 2.49 3.94 -13.05
CA SER A 196 2.53 2.49 -12.96
C SER A 196 3.95 2.01 -12.74
N VAL A 197 4.14 1.03 -11.86
CA VAL A 197 5.43 0.47 -11.47
C VAL A 197 5.53 -0.96 -11.96
N LEU A 198 6.42 -1.20 -12.92
CA LEU A 198 6.63 -2.51 -13.55
C LEU A 198 7.13 -3.60 -12.61
N ASP A 199 7.82 -3.20 -11.52
CA ASP A 199 8.35 -4.08 -10.49
C ASP A 199 8.40 -3.34 -9.14
N PRO A 200 7.39 -3.48 -8.27
CA PRO A 200 7.36 -2.82 -6.95
C PRO A 200 8.50 -3.25 -6.01
N HIS A 201 8.93 -4.52 -6.08
CA HIS A 201 10.10 -4.97 -5.32
C HIS A 201 11.37 -4.34 -5.87
N GLY A 202 11.54 -4.32 -7.19
CA GLY A 202 12.66 -3.67 -7.86
C GLY A 202 12.77 -2.17 -7.51
N LEU A 203 11.64 -1.46 -7.39
CA LEU A 203 11.63 -0.06 -6.94
C LEU A 203 12.05 0.08 -5.48
N THR A 204 11.58 -0.79 -4.59
CA THR A 204 12.02 -0.80 -3.18
C THR A 204 13.51 -1.06 -3.08
N MET A 205 14.04 -1.99 -3.89
CA MET A 205 15.48 -2.30 -3.97
C MET A 205 16.30 -1.15 -4.57
N ALA A 206 15.75 -0.37 -5.50
CA ALA A 206 16.41 0.82 -6.02
C ALA A 206 16.58 1.89 -4.92
N TYR A 207 15.53 2.13 -4.12
CA TYR A 207 15.61 3.03 -2.97
C TYR A 207 16.52 2.47 -1.86
N MET A 208 16.59 1.15 -1.70
CA MET A 208 17.53 0.52 -0.78
C MET A 208 18.99 0.79 -1.19
N ARG A 209 19.32 0.61 -2.47
CA ARG A 209 20.67 0.94 -2.98
C ARG A 209 21.00 2.43 -2.83
N LEU A 210 20.02 3.30 -3.02
CA LEU A 210 20.19 4.73 -2.74
C LEU A 210 20.52 4.96 -1.26
N PHE A 211 19.80 4.34 -0.33
CA PHE A 211 20.09 4.39 1.10
C PHE A 211 21.52 3.96 1.44
N GLU A 212 21.97 2.83 0.88
CA GLU A 212 23.34 2.32 1.07
C GLU A 212 24.41 3.30 0.49
N SER A 213 24.12 3.88 -0.67
CA SER A 213 25.02 4.88 -1.30
C SER A 213 25.15 6.17 -0.48
N LEU A 214 24.17 6.47 0.37
CA LEU A 214 24.18 7.57 1.34
C LEU A 214 24.88 7.20 2.67
N GLY A 215 25.48 6.01 2.76
CA GLY A 215 26.19 5.53 3.94
C GLY A 215 25.30 4.80 4.94
N GLY A 216 24.05 4.49 4.60
CA GLY A 216 23.15 3.71 5.43
C GLY A 216 23.57 2.23 5.52
N THR A 217 23.21 1.58 6.60
CA THR A 217 23.54 0.15 6.83
C THR A 217 22.26 -0.67 6.99
N PHE A 218 22.17 -1.78 6.27
CA PHE A 218 21.11 -2.77 6.47
C PHE A 218 21.65 -3.93 7.32
N VAL A 219 20.84 -4.37 8.30
CA VAL A 219 21.16 -5.54 9.14
C VAL A 219 19.94 -6.46 9.24
N LYS A 220 20.19 -7.76 9.28
CA LYS A 220 19.12 -8.74 9.57
C LYS A 220 18.94 -8.89 11.08
N GLY A 221 17.68 -8.82 11.53
CA GLY A 221 17.37 -8.98 12.94
C GLY A 221 15.85 -9.01 13.20
N ASP A 222 15.51 -9.46 14.41
CA ASP A 222 14.12 -9.49 14.86
C ASP A 222 13.80 -8.21 15.65
N ALA A 223 12.88 -7.40 15.15
CA ALA A 223 12.42 -6.19 15.82
C ALA A 223 11.87 -6.45 17.23
N ALA A 224 11.42 -7.68 17.52
CA ALA A 224 10.99 -8.06 18.87
C ALA A 224 12.14 -8.03 19.91
N ALA A 225 13.40 -8.04 19.48
CA ALA A 225 14.56 -7.91 20.37
C ALA A 225 14.84 -6.45 20.82
N LEU A 226 14.06 -5.46 20.34
CA LEU A 226 14.22 -4.06 20.72
C LEU A 226 14.04 -3.87 22.23
N SER A 227 14.93 -3.12 22.85
CA SER A 227 14.84 -2.72 24.24
C SER A 227 15.29 -1.27 24.45
N GLN A 228 14.66 -0.59 25.41
CA GLN A 228 15.01 0.78 25.79
C GLN A 228 16.21 0.78 26.72
N THR A 229 17.04 1.81 26.60
CA THR A 229 18.18 2.10 27.50
C THR A 229 18.01 3.51 28.07
N PRO A 230 18.78 3.90 29.11
CA PRO A 230 18.74 5.29 29.60
C PRO A 230 19.08 6.34 28.51
N GLY A 231 19.93 6.00 27.57
CA GLY A 231 20.40 6.90 26.51
C GLY A 231 19.67 6.75 25.17
N GLY A 232 18.72 5.83 25.04
CA GLY A 232 18.04 5.57 23.77
C GLY A 232 17.53 4.14 23.65
N TRP A 233 17.95 3.44 22.62
CA TRP A 233 17.45 2.12 22.23
C TRP A 233 18.58 1.18 21.86
N LYS A 234 18.39 -0.10 22.07
CA LYS A 234 19.31 -1.15 21.62
C LYS A 234 18.56 -2.35 21.07
N ILE A 235 19.19 -3.03 20.13
CA ILE A 235 18.66 -4.25 19.54
C ILE A 235 19.79 -5.23 19.24
N GLN A 236 19.61 -6.50 19.62
CA GLN A 236 20.52 -7.56 19.25
C GLN A 236 20.20 -8.03 17.83
N THR A 237 21.22 -8.12 16.98
CA THR A 237 21.13 -8.61 15.60
C THR A 237 22.06 -9.79 15.39
N VAL A 238 22.04 -10.39 14.20
CA VAL A 238 22.99 -11.45 13.83
C VAL A 238 24.42 -10.93 13.76
N ASP A 239 24.60 -9.65 13.44
CA ASP A 239 25.89 -8.97 13.28
C ASP A 239 26.38 -8.30 14.58
N GLY A 240 25.68 -8.51 15.70
CA GLY A 240 26.00 -7.95 17.00
C GLY A 240 24.98 -6.94 17.52
N LEU A 241 25.36 -6.24 18.59
CA LEU A 241 24.51 -5.22 19.23
C LEU A 241 24.52 -3.92 18.43
N VAL A 242 23.31 -3.38 18.14
CA VAL A 242 23.11 -2.05 17.59
C VAL A 242 22.48 -1.16 18.65
N GLU A 243 23.02 0.04 18.85
CA GLU A 243 22.51 1.06 19.75
C GLU A 243 22.21 2.34 18.97
N ALA A 244 21.12 3.04 19.32
CA ALA A 244 20.77 4.31 18.71
C ALA A 244 20.02 5.22 19.68
N GLU A 245 20.10 6.54 19.45
CA GLU A 245 19.31 7.53 20.17
C GLU A 245 17.81 7.38 19.88
N SER A 246 17.46 7.18 18.61
CA SER A 246 16.08 7.15 18.14
C SER A 246 15.72 5.85 17.42
N VAL A 247 14.44 5.47 17.46
CA VAL A 247 13.88 4.33 16.73
C VAL A 247 12.63 4.72 15.96
N VAL A 248 12.51 4.22 14.74
CA VAL A 248 11.29 4.31 13.93
C VAL A 248 10.69 2.92 13.75
N VAL A 249 9.42 2.75 14.11
CA VAL A 249 8.66 1.51 13.86
C VAL A 249 7.96 1.64 12.51
N ALA A 250 8.49 0.97 11.47
CA ALA A 250 7.97 0.92 10.10
C ALA A 250 7.61 -0.51 9.66
N LEU A 251 7.15 -1.34 10.62
CA LEU A 251 6.95 -2.79 10.47
C LEU A 251 5.65 -3.18 9.76
N GLY A 252 4.92 -2.21 9.19
CA GLY A 252 3.67 -2.50 8.48
C GLY A 252 2.68 -3.31 9.34
N PRO A 253 2.21 -4.48 8.86
CA PRO A 253 1.25 -5.30 9.59
C PRO A 253 1.83 -5.99 10.84
N TRP A 254 3.16 -5.95 11.05
CA TRP A 254 3.85 -6.49 12.23
C TRP A 254 4.21 -5.41 13.26
N ALA A 255 3.69 -4.19 13.14
CA ALA A 255 3.97 -3.11 14.11
C ALA A 255 3.60 -3.50 15.55
N ASP A 256 2.58 -4.34 15.72
CA ASP A 256 2.12 -4.86 17.02
C ASP A 256 3.20 -5.66 17.78
N THR A 257 4.15 -6.28 17.09
CA THR A 257 5.24 -7.05 17.72
C THR A 257 6.14 -6.17 18.62
N VAL A 258 6.25 -4.89 18.28
CA VAL A 258 7.00 -3.89 19.06
C VAL A 258 6.05 -3.03 19.89
N THR A 259 5.00 -2.48 19.27
CA THR A 259 4.15 -1.47 19.93
C THR A 259 3.42 -2.03 21.14
N THR A 260 2.91 -3.27 21.10
CA THR A 260 2.23 -3.90 22.23
C THR A 260 3.15 -4.06 23.45
N ARG A 261 4.41 -4.46 23.22
CA ARG A 261 5.41 -4.61 24.30
C ARG A 261 5.79 -3.28 24.95
N LEU A 262 5.69 -2.19 24.18
CA LEU A 262 5.90 -0.82 24.67
C LEU A 262 4.63 -0.19 25.23
N GLY A 263 3.55 -0.96 25.39
CA GLY A 263 2.29 -0.52 26.00
C GLY A 263 1.34 0.21 25.05
N TYR A 264 1.59 0.23 23.73
CA TYR A 264 0.67 0.80 22.74
C TYR A 264 -0.21 -0.28 22.12
N ARG A 265 -1.50 -0.03 22.06
CA ARG A 265 -2.48 -0.95 21.46
C ARG A 265 -3.23 -0.26 20.32
N PHE A 266 -2.82 -0.55 19.10
CA PHE A 266 -3.50 -0.10 17.89
C PHE A 266 -4.48 -1.15 17.41
N LEU A 267 -5.74 -0.76 17.21
CA LEU A 267 -6.73 -1.64 16.59
C LEU A 267 -6.45 -1.69 15.07
N MET A 268 -5.54 -2.56 14.66
CA MET A 268 -5.24 -2.76 13.24
C MET A 268 -5.98 -3.97 12.68
N GLY A 269 -6.58 -3.78 11.50
CA GLY A 269 -7.08 -4.86 10.67
C GLY A 269 -6.07 -5.23 9.60
N VAL A 270 -6.06 -6.51 9.24
CA VAL A 270 -5.24 -6.99 8.13
C VAL A 270 -6.15 -7.34 6.96
N LYS A 271 -5.89 -6.72 5.80
CA LYS A 271 -6.52 -7.10 4.54
C LYS A 271 -5.49 -7.84 3.70
N ARG A 272 -5.58 -9.16 3.63
CA ARG A 272 -4.69 -9.98 2.83
C ARG A 272 -5.08 -9.86 1.35
N GLY A 273 -4.11 -9.99 0.46
CA GLY A 273 -4.33 -10.01 -0.97
C GLY A 273 -3.38 -11.00 -1.64
N TYR A 274 -3.81 -11.56 -2.75
CA TYR A 274 -3.04 -12.54 -3.50
C TYR A 274 -2.70 -12.02 -4.87
N HIS A 275 -1.58 -12.46 -5.44
CA HIS A 275 -1.32 -12.32 -6.85
C HIS A 275 -0.67 -13.58 -7.46
N MET A 276 -0.77 -13.67 -8.78
CA MET A 276 -0.14 -14.64 -9.64
C MET A 276 0.27 -13.95 -10.93
N HIS A 277 1.43 -14.33 -11.49
CA HIS A 277 1.83 -13.88 -12.81
C HIS A 277 1.48 -14.93 -13.88
N TYR A 278 1.11 -14.42 -15.04
CA TYR A 278 0.77 -15.21 -16.23
C TYR A 278 1.58 -14.75 -17.42
N ALA A 279 2.00 -15.67 -18.26
CA ALA A 279 2.45 -15.32 -19.60
C ALA A 279 1.27 -14.75 -20.39
N PRO A 280 1.43 -13.75 -21.26
CA PRO A 280 0.43 -13.47 -22.28
C PRO A 280 0.36 -14.66 -23.26
N GLN A 281 -0.78 -14.92 -23.88
CA GLN A 281 -0.82 -15.82 -25.04
C GLN A 281 -0.04 -15.19 -26.20
N GLU A 282 0.47 -16.04 -27.10
CA GLU A 282 1.23 -15.58 -28.25
C GLU A 282 0.45 -14.56 -29.09
N GLY A 283 1.11 -13.49 -29.49
CA GLY A 283 0.51 -12.39 -30.25
C GLY A 283 -0.38 -11.46 -29.43
N THR A 284 -0.51 -11.64 -28.10
CA THR A 284 -1.34 -10.78 -27.27
C THR A 284 -0.53 -9.90 -26.32
N LYS A 285 -1.05 -8.71 -26.02
CA LYS A 285 -0.43 -7.74 -25.13
C LYS A 285 -1.49 -7.01 -24.30
N LEU A 286 -1.26 -6.88 -23.01
CA LEU A 286 -1.97 -5.95 -22.15
C LEU A 286 -1.17 -4.64 -22.12
N ASN A 287 -1.79 -3.51 -22.48
CA ASN A 287 -1.10 -2.24 -22.61
C ASN A 287 -1.14 -1.40 -21.32
N ASN A 288 -2.23 -1.49 -20.57
CA ASN A 288 -2.47 -0.70 -19.38
C ASN A 288 -2.72 -1.56 -18.15
N TRP A 289 -2.49 -1.01 -16.97
CA TRP A 289 -3.07 -1.54 -15.74
C TRP A 289 -4.59 -1.43 -15.82
N LEU A 290 -5.29 -2.52 -15.62
CA LEU A 290 -6.74 -2.61 -15.82
C LEU A 290 -7.41 -3.25 -14.60
N ILE A 291 -8.47 -2.63 -14.07
CA ILE A 291 -9.39 -3.27 -13.11
C ILE A 291 -10.71 -3.61 -13.82
N ASP A 292 -11.25 -4.79 -13.54
CA ASP A 292 -12.67 -5.09 -13.76
C ASP A 292 -13.46 -4.50 -12.60
N ALA A 293 -14.12 -3.38 -12.83
CA ALA A 293 -14.70 -2.55 -11.78
C ALA A 293 -15.81 -3.25 -10.98
N GLU A 294 -16.57 -4.17 -11.59
CA GLU A 294 -17.60 -4.94 -10.90
C GLU A 294 -17.07 -6.19 -10.20
N ARG A 295 -15.91 -6.70 -10.61
CA ARG A 295 -15.33 -7.92 -10.04
C ARG A 295 -14.20 -7.65 -9.06
N GLY A 296 -13.57 -6.48 -9.12
CA GLY A 296 -12.59 -6.00 -8.14
C GLY A 296 -11.27 -6.77 -8.16
N TYR A 297 -10.76 -7.13 -9.35
CA TYR A 297 -9.41 -7.65 -9.54
C TYR A 297 -8.66 -6.85 -10.60
N PHE A 298 -7.34 -6.77 -10.45
CA PHE A 298 -6.46 -6.09 -11.39
C PHE A 298 -5.75 -7.08 -12.32
N LEU A 299 -5.57 -6.67 -13.58
CA LEU A 299 -4.55 -7.17 -14.49
C LEU A 299 -3.51 -6.08 -14.72
N ALA A 300 -2.24 -6.40 -14.53
CA ALA A 300 -1.15 -5.44 -14.60
C ALA A 300 0.01 -5.99 -15.47
N PRO A 301 0.44 -5.29 -16.53
CA PRO A 301 1.61 -5.69 -17.33
C PRO A 301 2.89 -5.39 -16.56
N MET A 302 3.39 -6.37 -15.82
CA MET A 302 4.63 -6.29 -15.03
C MET A 302 5.85 -6.79 -15.79
N LYS A 303 7.06 -6.52 -15.30
CA LYS A 303 8.30 -7.07 -15.88
C LYS A 303 8.28 -8.61 -16.00
N LYS A 304 7.68 -9.30 -15.02
CA LYS A 304 7.60 -10.78 -15.00
C LYS A 304 6.50 -11.35 -15.92
N GLY A 305 5.54 -10.54 -16.33
CA GLY A 305 4.36 -10.97 -17.09
C GLY A 305 3.11 -10.25 -16.61
N ILE A 306 1.94 -10.77 -16.95
CA ILE A 306 0.67 -10.17 -16.51
C ILE A 306 0.38 -10.61 -15.08
N ARG A 307 0.39 -9.66 -14.13
CA ARG A 307 0.02 -9.90 -12.74
C ARG A 307 -1.48 -9.76 -12.55
N LEU A 308 -2.13 -10.83 -12.11
CA LEU A 308 -3.50 -10.78 -11.61
C LEU A 308 -3.45 -10.60 -10.09
N THR A 309 -4.07 -9.53 -9.59
CA THR A 309 -4.10 -9.17 -8.16
C THR A 309 -5.53 -9.13 -7.64
N THR A 310 -5.77 -9.74 -6.46
CA THR A 310 -7.12 -9.83 -5.88
C THR A 310 -7.47 -8.65 -4.98
N GLY A 311 -8.76 -8.55 -4.62
CA GLY A 311 -9.30 -7.65 -3.61
C GLY A 311 -8.83 -7.96 -2.19
N ALA A 312 -9.74 -7.93 -1.22
CA ALA A 312 -9.41 -8.08 0.20
C ALA A 312 -9.89 -9.40 0.78
N GLU A 313 -8.98 -10.13 1.44
CA GLU A 313 -9.30 -11.24 2.32
C GLU A 313 -9.16 -10.79 3.77
N PHE A 314 -10.22 -10.96 4.56
CA PHE A 314 -10.24 -10.67 6.00
C PHE A 314 -9.96 -11.96 6.77
N ALA A 315 -8.77 -12.06 7.33
CA ALA A 315 -8.28 -13.19 8.10
C ALA A 315 -7.24 -12.72 9.11
N ASP A 316 -6.86 -13.59 10.04
CA ASP A 316 -5.66 -13.35 10.85
C ASP A 316 -4.45 -13.24 9.93
N ARG A 317 -3.53 -12.31 10.29
CA ARG A 317 -2.30 -12.04 9.50
C ARG A 317 -1.55 -13.32 9.14
N ASP A 318 -1.37 -14.18 10.13
CA ASP A 318 -0.54 -15.38 10.04
C ASP A 318 -1.37 -16.66 9.77
N ALA A 319 -2.68 -16.53 9.45
CA ALA A 319 -3.51 -17.66 9.06
C ALA A 319 -2.99 -18.34 7.78
N PRO A 320 -3.19 -19.64 7.58
CA PRO A 320 -2.81 -20.31 6.34
C PRO A 320 -3.34 -19.59 5.10
N LYS A 321 -2.59 -19.66 3.99
CA LYS A 321 -3.02 -19.10 2.70
C LYS A 321 -4.31 -19.78 2.23
N SER A 322 -5.27 -19.00 1.74
CA SER A 322 -6.50 -19.51 1.10
C SER A 322 -6.79 -18.73 -0.19
N PRO A 323 -6.12 -19.00 -1.30
CA PRO A 323 -6.19 -18.21 -2.53
C PRO A 323 -7.49 -18.43 -3.34
N VAL A 324 -8.62 -18.65 -2.65
CA VAL A 324 -9.94 -18.89 -3.26
C VAL A 324 -10.35 -17.72 -4.18
N GLN A 325 -10.12 -16.47 -3.72
CA GLN A 325 -10.41 -15.28 -4.52
C GLN A 325 -9.58 -15.25 -5.81
N LEU A 326 -8.29 -15.58 -5.72
CA LEU A 326 -7.39 -15.60 -6.87
C LEU A 326 -7.88 -16.58 -7.94
N PHE A 327 -8.26 -17.79 -7.54
CA PHE A 327 -8.75 -18.80 -8.49
C PHE A 327 -10.13 -18.44 -9.07
N ARG A 328 -10.98 -17.73 -8.31
CA ARG A 328 -12.22 -17.16 -8.84
C ARG A 328 -11.94 -16.04 -9.83
N ALA A 329 -11.01 -15.15 -9.51
CA ALA A 329 -10.59 -14.04 -10.37
C ALA A 329 -9.94 -14.56 -11.66
N GLU A 330 -9.06 -15.56 -11.58
CA GLU A 330 -8.41 -16.17 -12.75
C GLU A 330 -9.44 -16.71 -13.74
N ARG A 331 -10.46 -17.43 -13.26
CA ARG A 331 -11.52 -17.95 -14.17
C ARG A 331 -12.23 -16.84 -14.93
N VAL A 332 -12.53 -15.73 -14.27
CA VAL A 332 -13.16 -14.56 -14.90
C VAL A 332 -12.16 -13.82 -15.80
N ALA A 333 -10.94 -13.60 -15.31
CA ALA A 333 -9.90 -12.90 -16.09
C ALA A 333 -9.60 -13.59 -17.42
N ARG A 334 -9.60 -14.93 -17.46
CA ARG A 334 -9.43 -15.71 -18.71
C ARG A 334 -10.56 -15.54 -19.71
N THR A 335 -11.75 -15.10 -19.29
CA THR A 335 -12.84 -14.79 -20.22
C THR A 335 -12.72 -13.41 -20.84
N ILE A 336 -11.96 -12.50 -20.20
CA ILE A 336 -11.83 -11.11 -20.68
C ILE A 336 -10.49 -10.81 -21.34
N PHE A 337 -9.45 -11.59 -21.02
CA PHE A 337 -8.12 -11.42 -21.57
C PHE A 337 -7.44 -12.79 -21.78
N PRO A 338 -6.71 -12.99 -22.90
CA PRO A 338 -6.06 -14.27 -23.22
C PRO A 338 -4.80 -14.49 -22.35
N LEU A 339 -5.02 -14.90 -21.10
CA LEU A 339 -3.95 -15.29 -20.17
C LEU A 339 -3.40 -16.66 -20.55
N GLY A 340 -2.09 -16.78 -20.70
CA GLY A 340 -1.36 -18.02 -20.91
C GLY A 340 -1.10 -18.81 -19.63
N GLY A 341 0.02 -19.50 -19.55
CA GLY A 341 0.44 -20.30 -18.40
C GLY A 341 0.80 -19.44 -17.17
N ARG A 342 0.65 -20.01 -15.97
CA ARG A 342 1.14 -19.42 -14.72
C ARG A 342 2.68 -19.39 -14.72
N LEU A 343 3.27 -18.27 -14.29
CA LEU A 343 4.72 -18.09 -14.20
C LEU A 343 5.25 -18.25 -12.77
N ASP A 344 4.39 -18.22 -11.77
CA ASP A 344 4.72 -18.51 -10.38
C ASP A 344 4.28 -19.94 -10.04
N ALA A 345 5.11 -20.66 -9.25
CA ALA A 345 4.76 -21.99 -8.78
C ALA A 345 3.57 -21.97 -7.81
N GLU A 346 3.50 -20.92 -6.97
CA GLU A 346 2.45 -20.72 -5.96
C GLU A 346 1.98 -19.27 -5.91
N PRO A 347 0.72 -19.01 -5.50
CA PRO A 347 0.24 -17.67 -5.25
C PRO A 347 1.05 -16.96 -4.17
N TRP A 348 1.50 -15.75 -4.48
CA TRP A 348 2.00 -14.85 -3.46
C TRP A 348 0.85 -14.26 -2.63
N MET A 349 1.11 -14.04 -1.35
CA MET A 349 0.17 -13.39 -0.43
C MET A 349 0.86 -12.29 0.36
N GLY A 350 0.22 -11.13 0.44
CA GLY A 350 0.64 -10.03 1.30
C GLY A 350 -0.46 -9.52 2.21
N ALA A 351 -0.04 -8.91 3.31
CA ALA A 351 -0.90 -8.39 4.36
C ALA A 351 -0.87 -6.85 4.35
N ARG A 352 -2.00 -6.20 4.08
CA ARG A 352 -2.13 -4.73 4.12
C ARG A 352 -2.45 -4.29 5.54
N PRO A 353 -1.64 -3.41 6.18
CA PRO A 353 -1.88 -2.91 7.53
C PRO A 353 -2.95 -1.80 7.51
N CYS A 354 -4.16 -2.08 7.95
CA CYS A 354 -5.25 -1.13 7.92
C CYS A 354 -5.59 -0.63 9.32
N THR A 355 -5.55 0.67 9.51
CA THR A 355 -6.16 1.36 10.65
C THR A 355 -7.68 1.49 10.44
N PRO A 356 -8.50 1.68 11.48
CA PRO A 356 -9.94 1.78 11.30
C PRO A 356 -10.41 2.97 10.46
N ASP A 357 -9.62 4.04 10.43
CA ASP A 357 -9.85 5.25 9.62
C ASP A 357 -9.12 5.24 8.26
N MET A 358 -8.40 4.14 7.95
CA MET A 358 -7.59 3.99 6.74
C MET A 358 -6.46 5.01 6.58
N MET A 359 -6.17 5.84 7.59
CA MET A 359 -5.03 6.76 7.60
C MET A 359 -3.82 6.13 8.30
N PRO A 360 -2.60 6.37 7.82
CA PRO A 360 -1.39 5.86 8.48
C PRO A 360 -1.17 6.48 9.86
N VAL A 361 -0.40 5.81 10.70
CA VAL A 361 0.16 6.36 11.93
C VAL A 361 1.55 6.87 11.62
N ILE A 362 1.72 8.20 11.65
CA ILE A 362 3.00 8.87 11.37
C ILE A 362 3.25 9.91 12.45
N GLY A 363 4.41 9.83 13.14
CA GLY A 363 4.80 10.81 14.12
C GLY A 363 5.45 10.23 15.35
N LYS A 364 5.67 11.09 16.36
CA LYS A 364 6.30 10.74 17.62
C LYS A 364 5.38 9.87 18.49
N ALA A 365 5.95 8.91 19.20
CA ALA A 365 5.22 8.13 20.19
C ALA A 365 4.91 8.99 21.43
N PRO A 366 3.66 8.94 21.97
CA PRO A 366 3.25 9.88 23.03
C PRO A 366 3.91 9.61 24.40
N ARG A 367 4.36 8.37 24.68
CA ARG A 367 4.86 7.98 26.00
C ARG A 367 6.34 7.61 26.05
N HIS A 368 7.04 7.56 24.91
CA HIS A 368 8.46 7.21 24.84
C HIS A 368 9.24 8.32 24.14
N LYS A 369 10.36 8.74 24.73
CA LYS A 369 11.28 9.65 24.06
C LYS A 369 11.94 8.94 22.88
N SER A 370 12.15 9.69 21.80
CA SER A 370 12.89 9.22 20.62
C SER A 370 12.34 7.94 19.98
N LEU A 371 11.05 7.62 20.20
CA LEU A 371 10.32 6.58 19.48
C LEU A 371 9.36 7.22 18.49
N TRP A 372 9.35 6.71 17.26
CA TRP A 372 8.56 7.23 16.16
C TRP A 372 7.82 6.12 15.42
N PHE A 373 6.70 6.46 14.82
CA PHE A 373 5.83 5.52 14.10
C PHE A 373 5.68 5.91 12.64
N ALA A 374 5.71 4.91 11.76
CA ALA A 374 5.45 5.02 10.32
C ALA A 374 4.83 3.72 9.80
N PHE A 375 3.56 3.44 10.13
CA PHE A 375 2.87 2.22 9.72
C PHE A 375 1.38 2.46 9.48
N GLY A 376 0.65 1.41 9.02
CA GLY A 376 -0.80 1.49 8.86
C GLY A 376 -1.26 2.13 7.54
N HIS A 377 -0.45 2.11 6.49
CA HIS A 377 -0.70 2.77 5.20
C HIS A 377 -1.74 2.06 4.31
N ALA A 378 -2.43 1.05 4.82
CA ALA A 378 -3.48 0.31 4.13
C ALA A 378 -3.09 -0.11 2.70
N HIS A 379 -3.80 0.37 1.68
CA HIS A 379 -3.55 0.04 0.27
C HIS A 379 -2.44 0.90 -0.36
N HIS A 380 -2.15 2.07 0.21
CA HIS A 380 -1.31 3.10 -0.39
C HIS A 380 0.13 3.12 0.15
N GLY A 381 0.62 2.01 0.72
CA GLY A 381 2.00 1.95 1.22
C GLY A 381 3.04 2.29 0.14
N LEU A 382 2.88 1.77 -1.09
CA LEU A 382 3.75 2.12 -2.22
C LEU A 382 3.64 3.60 -2.55
N THR A 383 2.43 4.10 -2.75
CA THR A 383 2.13 5.51 -3.07
C THR A 383 2.72 6.48 -2.04
N LEU A 384 2.62 6.16 -0.75
CA LEU A 384 2.92 7.09 0.34
C LEU A 384 4.33 6.92 0.93
N GLY A 385 5.13 5.96 0.45
CA GLY A 385 6.46 5.69 1.02
C GLY A 385 7.33 6.95 1.11
N PRO A 386 7.68 7.58 0.00
CA PRO A 386 8.57 8.74 -0.03
C PRO A 386 8.07 9.95 0.79
N ILE A 387 6.79 10.31 0.66
CA ILE A 387 6.24 11.44 1.44
C ILE A 387 6.21 11.14 2.94
N THR A 388 5.88 9.90 3.35
CA THR A 388 5.98 9.48 4.76
C THR A 388 7.41 9.64 5.28
N GLY A 389 8.39 9.17 4.49
CA GLY A 389 9.80 9.32 4.84
C GLY A 389 10.19 10.77 5.04
N ARG A 390 9.78 11.65 4.12
CA ARG A 390 10.09 13.08 4.18
C ARG A 390 9.52 13.75 5.43
N ILE A 391 8.20 13.70 5.63
CA ILE A 391 7.55 14.40 6.74
C ILE A 391 7.98 13.87 8.11
N LEU A 392 8.29 12.58 8.20
CA LEU A 392 8.80 12.00 9.44
C LEU A 392 10.24 12.46 9.71
N ALA A 393 11.12 12.45 8.71
CA ALA A 393 12.50 12.92 8.86
C ALA A 393 12.55 14.41 9.23
N GLU A 394 11.74 15.26 8.56
CA GLU A 394 11.59 16.67 8.91
C GLU A 394 11.22 16.85 10.39
N ALA A 395 10.19 16.13 10.86
CA ALA A 395 9.75 16.21 12.26
C ALA A 395 10.81 15.69 13.25
N MET A 396 11.52 14.61 12.92
CA MET A 396 12.57 14.03 13.76
C MET A 396 13.74 14.98 13.97
N LEU A 397 14.03 15.81 12.98
CA LEU A 397 15.13 16.78 12.99
C LEU A 397 14.72 18.17 13.45
N GLY A 398 13.47 18.39 13.84
CA GLY A 398 12.96 19.69 14.27
C GLY A 398 12.71 20.67 13.12
N GLU A 399 12.73 20.19 11.86
CA GLU A 399 12.27 20.95 10.72
C GLU A 399 10.73 21.05 10.71
N THR A 400 10.18 22.06 10.05
CA THR A 400 8.72 22.13 9.84
C THR A 400 8.30 21.17 8.73
N PRO A 401 7.54 20.11 9.04
CA PRO A 401 7.08 19.17 8.02
C PRO A 401 6.23 19.85 6.94
N VAL A 402 6.45 19.49 5.68
CA VAL A 402 5.69 20.02 4.52
C VAL A 402 4.19 19.72 4.65
N ILE A 403 3.84 18.68 5.38
CA ILE A 403 2.46 18.32 5.76
C ILE A 403 2.41 18.20 7.29
N PRO A 404 1.48 18.88 7.99
CA PRO A 404 1.32 18.76 9.43
C PRO A 404 1.04 17.31 9.87
N LEU A 405 1.75 16.81 10.89
CA LEU A 405 1.62 15.42 11.36
C LEU A 405 0.40 15.18 12.27
N ALA A 406 -0.22 16.22 12.82
CA ALA A 406 -1.31 16.09 13.78
C ALA A 406 -2.45 15.16 13.35
N PRO A 407 -2.91 15.16 12.08
CA PRO A 407 -3.96 14.24 11.63
C PRO A 407 -3.55 12.76 11.65
N TYR A 408 -2.24 12.46 11.59
CA TYR A 408 -1.70 11.10 11.52
C TYR A 408 -1.12 10.62 12.84
N ALA A 409 -1.12 11.48 13.87
CA ALA A 409 -0.54 11.19 15.16
C ALA A 409 -1.21 9.98 15.85
N ALA A 410 -0.41 9.25 16.65
CA ALA A 410 -0.87 8.04 17.35
C ALA A 410 -1.99 8.33 18.34
N GLU A 411 -1.99 9.51 18.95
CA GLU A 411 -2.94 9.98 19.96
C GLU A 411 -4.40 9.91 19.52
N ARG A 412 -4.66 9.97 18.20
CA ARG A 412 -6.05 9.84 17.67
C ARG A 412 -6.71 8.50 17.98
N PHE A 413 -5.94 7.50 18.37
CA PHE A 413 -6.42 6.18 18.75
C PHE A 413 -6.38 5.93 20.26
N ASN A 414 -5.84 6.86 21.07
CA ASN A 414 -5.57 6.65 22.50
C ASN A 414 -4.87 5.31 22.77
N PRO A 415 -3.73 5.04 22.11
CA PRO A 415 -3.10 3.73 22.09
C PRO A 415 -2.46 3.34 23.44
#